data_0be8e58478b21ea31739a216e1054859
#
_entry.id   0be8e58478b21ea31739a216e1054859
#
_cell.length_a   1.000
_cell.length_b   1.000
_cell.length_c   1.000
_cell.angle_alpha   90.00
_cell.angle_beta   90.00
_cell.angle_gamma   90.00
#
_symmetry.space_group_name_H-M   'P 1'
#
loop_
_entity.id
_entity.type
_entity.pdbx_description
1 polymer ?
#
loop_
_entity_poly.entity_id
_entity_poly.type
_entity_poly.pdbx_seq_one_letter_code
_entity_poly.pdbx_strand_id
1 'polypeptide(L)'
;MKKVFIFAAFAVLALTSATVIKPVTYKIDAAKSTFKWTGKKVTGAHWGYIKFTDGNITTDGGVITGGAFTVDMNSIDCQDMPMDKGGAKLVGHLKADDFFGTEKFATSNLVIKSATANGAGQFDVKADLTIKGITNEIAFPATIAMDGKTLTAKAAFKVDRTKFGIKYGSGNFFENLGDKAISNDFDVEIDLAAANDAPAVAPVKAATEVKKKVKKAKKVKKVKPATEAVKN
;
A
#
# COMPACT_ATOMS: atom_id res chain seq x y z
N MET A 1 -3.59 53.30 56.17
CA MET A 1 -2.59 52.29 55.77
C MET A 1 -3.26 51.37 54.74
N LYS A 2 -2.95 51.57 53.43
CA LYS A 2 -3.58 50.78 52.35
C LYS A 2 -2.65 49.60 52.07
N LYS A 3 -3.12 48.36 52.24
CA LYS A 3 -2.39 47.14 51.93
C LYS A 3 -2.61 46.82 50.42
N VAL A 4 -1.53 46.89 49.65
CA VAL A 4 -1.51 46.50 48.23
C VAL A 4 -1.18 44.98 48.18
N PHE A 5 -2.12 44.18 47.68
CA PHE A 5 -1.90 42.77 47.40
C PHE A 5 -1.41 42.66 45.94
N ILE A 6 -0.13 42.29 45.77
CA ILE A 6 0.44 41.95 44.46
C ILE A 6 0.10 40.49 44.16
N PHE A 7 -0.78 40.25 43.18
CA PHE A 7 -1.02 38.93 42.61
C PHE A 7 0.06 38.63 41.57
N ALA A 8 1.00 37.78 41.92
CA ALA A 8 1.95 37.22 40.95
C ALA A 8 1.26 36.12 40.12
N ALA A 9 0.91 36.41 38.86
CA ALA A 9 0.40 35.44 37.92
C ALA A 9 1.57 34.60 37.39
N PHE A 10 1.70 33.37 37.86
CA PHE A 10 2.64 32.38 37.30
C PHE A 10 2.04 31.85 36.00
N ALA A 11 2.52 32.34 34.85
CA ALA A 11 2.24 31.76 33.54
C ALA A 11 3.06 30.48 33.37
N VAL A 12 2.41 29.31 33.53
CA VAL A 12 3.03 28.02 33.20
C VAL A 12 3.03 27.86 31.67
N LEU A 13 4.18 28.11 31.06
CA LEU A 13 4.40 27.86 29.66
C LEU A 13 4.55 26.36 29.47
N ALA A 14 3.49 25.69 29.03
CA ALA A 14 3.53 24.28 28.65
C ALA A 14 4.28 24.12 27.32
N LEU A 15 5.55 23.75 27.38
CA LEU A 15 6.33 23.33 26.24
C LEU A 15 5.76 22.00 25.73
N THR A 16 4.90 22.05 24.71
CA THR A 16 4.49 20.87 23.96
C THR A 16 5.64 20.48 23.05
N SER A 17 6.42 19.49 23.45
CA SER A 17 7.40 18.86 22.57
C SER A 17 6.64 18.17 21.44
N ALA A 18 6.65 18.77 20.24
CA ALA A 18 6.21 18.10 19.03
C ALA A 18 7.23 17.00 18.74
N THR A 19 6.85 15.75 18.93
CA THR A 19 7.65 14.62 18.45
C THR A 19 7.64 14.64 16.92
N VAL A 20 8.77 14.94 16.34
CA VAL A 20 8.97 14.82 14.88
C VAL A 20 8.95 13.33 14.57
N ILE A 21 7.84 12.85 14.03
CA ILE A 21 7.72 11.49 13.52
C ILE A 21 8.51 11.46 12.22
N LYS A 22 9.54 10.60 12.14
CA LYS A 22 10.35 10.46 10.93
C LYS A 22 9.65 9.48 9.97
N PRO A 23 9.70 9.73 8.65
CA PRO A 23 9.24 8.76 7.67
C PRO A 23 9.94 7.41 7.86
N VAL A 24 9.20 6.33 7.72
CA VAL A 24 9.69 4.95 7.82
C VAL A 24 9.57 4.31 6.45
N THR A 25 10.67 3.71 5.97
CA THR A 25 10.68 2.95 4.72
C THR A 25 10.74 1.47 5.03
N TYR A 26 9.77 0.72 4.50
CA TYR A 26 9.74 -0.74 4.53
C TYR A 26 10.27 -1.26 3.20
N LYS A 27 11.36 -2.01 3.23
CA LYS A 27 11.94 -2.64 2.06
C LYS A 27 11.32 -4.02 1.86
N ILE A 28 10.95 -4.38 0.63
CA ILE A 28 10.36 -5.70 0.37
C ILE A 28 11.40 -6.80 0.52
N ASP A 29 10.94 -7.95 1.00
CA ASP A 29 11.65 -9.22 0.91
C ASP A 29 11.19 -9.91 -0.40
N ALA A 30 11.99 -9.78 -1.45
CA ALA A 30 11.65 -10.34 -2.75
C ALA A 30 11.49 -11.87 -2.73
N ALA A 31 12.17 -12.58 -1.80
CA ALA A 31 12.05 -14.02 -1.68
C ALA A 31 10.74 -14.48 -1.02
N LYS A 32 10.09 -13.59 -0.23
CA LYS A 32 8.82 -13.85 0.44
C LYS A 32 7.63 -13.15 -0.25
N SER A 33 7.90 -12.37 -1.29
CA SER A 33 6.88 -11.65 -2.04
C SER A 33 6.57 -12.38 -3.34
N THR A 34 5.30 -12.34 -3.74
CA THR A 34 4.86 -12.99 -4.99
C THR A 34 4.12 -12.00 -5.87
N PHE A 35 4.38 -12.11 -7.17
CA PHE A 35 3.63 -11.46 -8.24
C PHE A 35 3.14 -12.55 -9.19
N LYS A 36 1.84 -12.83 -9.17
CA LYS A 36 1.20 -13.79 -10.06
C LYS A 36 0.45 -13.04 -11.16
N TRP A 37 0.62 -13.48 -12.39
CA TRP A 37 -0.15 -13.02 -13.54
C TRP A 37 -1.09 -14.12 -14.04
N THR A 38 -2.25 -13.73 -14.60
CA THR A 38 -3.16 -14.64 -15.31
C THR A 38 -3.63 -13.97 -16.59
N GLY A 39 -3.27 -14.56 -17.71
CA GLY A 39 -3.72 -14.16 -19.06
C GLY A 39 -4.85 -15.08 -19.56
N LYS A 40 -5.84 -14.50 -20.24
CA LYS A 40 -7.03 -15.21 -20.70
C LYS A 40 -7.19 -15.11 -22.21
N LYS A 41 -7.67 -16.16 -22.80
CA LYS A 41 -8.17 -16.20 -24.18
C LYS A 41 -9.50 -16.95 -24.22
N VAL A 42 -10.19 -16.96 -25.35
CA VAL A 42 -11.49 -17.65 -25.51
C VAL A 42 -11.42 -19.11 -25.08
N THR A 43 -10.32 -19.80 -25.37
CA THR A 43 -10.15 -21.26 -25.15
C THR A 43 -9.54 -21.61 -23.78
N GLY A 44 -9.30 -20.66 -22.89
CA GLY A 44 -8.73 -20.91 -21.57
C GLY A 44 -7.89 -19.78 -21.01
N ALA A 45 -7.19 -20.09 -19.94
CA ALA A 45 -6.30 -19.15 -19.27
C ALA A 45 -4.96 -19.82 -18.96
N HIS A 46 -3.90 -19.02 -18.89
CA HIS A 46 -2.58 -19.42 -18.43
C HIS A 46 -2.13 -18.48 -17.32
N TRP A 47 -1.32 -18.99 -16.40
CA TRP A 47 -0.81 -18.20 -15.30
C TRP A 47 0.62 -18.57 -14.93
N GLY A 48 1.30 -17.66 -14.27
CA GLY A 48 2.66 -17.86 -13.79
C GLY A 48 3.08 -16.71 -12.88
N TYR A 49 4.38 -16.62 -12.65
CA TYR A 49 4.98 -15.62 -11.77
C TYR A 49 5.95 -14.70 -12.51
N ILE A 50 6.18 -13.54 -11.89
CA ILE A 50 7.26 -12.61 -12.22
C ILE A 50 7.96 -12.26 -10.91
N LYS A 51 9.29 -12.16 -10.91
CA LYS A 51 10.06 -11.90 -9.68
C LYS A 51 10.22 -10.41 -9.42
N PHE A 52 10.03 -9.99 -8.18
CA PHE A 52 10.46 -8.69 -7.73
C PHE A 52 12.00 -8.63 -7.71
N THR A 53 12.57 -7.50 -8.14
CA THR A 53 13.99 -7.19 -8.01
C THR A 53 14.25 -6.16 -6.94
N ASP A 54 13.33 -5.22 -6.74
CA ASP A 54 13.38 -4.21 -5.70
C ASP A 54 11.98 -3.71 -5.36
N GLY A 55 11.83 -3.12 -4.17
CA GLY A 55 10.61 -2.41 -3.80
C GLY A 55 10.65 -1.87 -2.39
N ASN A 56 9.87 -0.82 -2.20
CA ASN A 56 9.70 -0.21 -0.90
C ASN A 56 8.32 0.44 -0.75
N ILE A 57 7.92 0.63 0.50
CA ILE A 57 6.76 1.44 0.89
C ILE A 57 7.23 2.43 1.96
N THR A 58 6.93 3.71 1.78
CA THR A 58 7.27 4.77 2.75
C THR A 58 6.02 5.22 3.47
N THR A 59 6.14 5.38 4.79
CA THR A 59 5.07 5.88 5.66
C THR A 59 5.54 7.07 6.49
N ASP A 60 4.64 7.98 6.82
CA ASP A 60 4.85 9.05 7.78
C ASP A 60 3.71 9.04 8.78
N GLY A 61 4.02 8.88 10.07
CA GLY A 61 3.00 8.76 11.12
C GLY A 61 2.04 7.58 10.93
N GLY A 62 2.44 6.52 10.21
CA GLY A 62 1.59 5.38 9.88
C GLY A 62 0.71 5.58 8.64
N VAL A 63 0.81 6.74 7.97
CA VAL A 63 0.15 7.02 6.69
C VAL A 63 1.11 6.65 5.57
N ILE A 64 0.64 5.91 4.56
CA ILE A 64 1.45 5.58 3.38
C ILE A 64 1.59 6.85 2.54
N THR A 65 2.83 7.29 2.33
CA THR A 65 3.16 8.50 1.57
C THR A 65 3.73 8.21 0.19
N GLY A 66 4.11 6.96 -0.08
CA GLY A 66 4.65 6.54 -1.36
C GLY A 66 5.19 5.13 -1.34
N GLY A 67 5.75 4.73 -2.45
CA GLY A 67 6.42 3.45 -2.63
C GLY A 67 6.78 3.22 -4.09
N ALA A 68 7.75 2.36 -4.33
CA ALA A 68 8.14 1.99 -5.68
C ALA A 68 8.47 0.50 -5.72
N PHE A 69 8.19 -0.15 -6.84
CA PHE A 69 8.43 -1.58 -7.05
C PHE A 69 8.96 -1.81 -8.45
N THR A 70 9.89 -2.74 -8.56
CA THR A 70 10.46 -3.16 -9.84
C THR A 70 10.39 -4.68 -9.94
N VAL A 71 9.97 -5.19 -11.09
CA VAL A 71 9.97 -6.61 -11.43
C VAL A 71 10.88 -6.89 -12.62
N ASP A 72 11.50 -8.08 -12.64
CA ASP A 72 12.29 -8.58 -13.76
C ASP A 72 11.37 -9.26 -14.77
N MET A 73 11.14 -8.63 -15.91
CA MET A 73 10.30 -9.17 -16.98
C MET A 73 10.90 -10.41 -17.66
N ASN A 74 12.22 -10.62 -17.54
CA ASN A 74 12.87 -11.83 -18.04
C ASN A 74 12.61 -13.04 -17.14
N SER A 75 12.14 -12.81 -15.90
CA SER A 75 11.77 -13.87 -14.96
C SER A 75 10.37 -14.44 -15.18
N ILE A 76 9.59 -13.88 -16.13
CA ILE A 76 8.23 -14.36 -16.42
C ILE A 76 8.25 -15.86 -16.74
N ASP A 77 7.41 -16.62 -16.06
CA ASP A 77 7.27 -18.07 -16.23
C ASP A 77 5.81 -18.46 -16.51
N CYS A 78 5.57 -19.75 -16.74
CA CYS A 78 4.25 -20.36 -16.88
C CYS A 78 4.20 -21.56 -15.95
N GLN A 79 3.19 -21.61 -15.07
CA GLN A 79 3.07 -22.63 -14.03
C GLN A 79 2.00 -23.69 -14.30
N ASP A 80 1.02 -23.39 -15.14
CA ASP A 80 -0.08 -24.30 -15.45
C ASP A 80 0.19 -25.19 -16.68
N MET A 81 1.30 -24.95 -17.39
CA MET A 81 1.66 -25.72 -18.57
C MET A 81 3.14 -26.15 -18.51
N PRO A 82 3.42 -27.46 -18.61
CA PRO A 82 4.80 -27.92 -18.65
C PRO A 82 5.60 -27.30 -19.80
N MET A 83 6.87 -26.99 -19.55
CA MET A 83 7.72 -26.28 -20.49
C MET A 83 7.89 -27.03 -21.83
N ASP A 84 7.99 -28.36 -21.77
CA ASP A 84 8.07 -29.26 -22.94
C ASP A 84 6.71 -29.45 -23.67
N LYS A 85 5.59 -29.11 -23.04
CA LYS A 85 4.22 -29.23 -23.61
C LYS A 85 3.62 -27.89 -24.01
N GLY A 86 4.44 -26.90 -24.31
CA GLY A 86 4.01 -25.59 -24.81
C GLY A 86 4.32 -24.42 -23.88
N GLY A 87 4.66 -24.66 -22.61
CA GLY A 87 5.04 -23.59 -21.66
C GLY A 87 6.20 -22.75 -22.17
N ALA A 88 7.26 -23.38 -22.71
CA ALA A 88 8.39 -22.65 -23.30
C ALA A 88 7.98 -21.76 -24.48
N LYS A 89 7.07 -22.24 -25.34
CA LYS A 89 6.56 -21.47 -26.48
C LYS A 89 5.75 -20.26 -26.00
N LEU A 90 4.89 -20.43 -24.98
CA LEU A 90 4.13 -19.34 -24.39
C LEU A 90 5.06 -18.30 -23.75
N VAL A 91 6.00 -18.73 -22.91
CA VAL A 91 6.97 -17.82 -22.25
C VAL A 91 7.81 -17.08 -23.30
N GLY A 92 8.30 -17.77 -24.34
CA GLY A 92 9.02 -17.13 -25.43
C GLY A 92 8.18 -16.06 -26.15
N HIS A 93 6.90 -16.34 -26.40
CA HIS A 93 6.00 -15.35 -27.00
C HIS A 93 5.70 -14.17 -26.06
N LEU A 94 5.49 -14.41 -24.77
CA LEU A 94 5.31 -13.32 -23.80
C LEU A 94 6.53 -12.38 -23.75
N LYS A 95 7.74 -12.91 -23.98
CA LYS A 95 8.98 -12.14 -24.03
C LYS A 95 9.22 -11.40 -25.36
N ALA A 96 8.59 -11.84 -26.44
CA ALA A 96 8.79 -11.28 -27.77
C ALA A 96 8.33 -9.82 -27.90
N ASP A 97 8.81 -9.14 -28.97
CA ASP A 97 8.57 -7.71 -29.22
C ASP A 97 7.09 -7.35 -29.41
N ASP A 98 6.29 -8.26 -29.97
CA ASP A 98 4.85 -8.10 -30.17
C ASP A 98 4.03 -8.26 -28.88
N PHE A 99 4.71 -8.67 -27.78
CA PHE A 99 4.14 -8.76 -26.44
C PHE A 99 4.88 -7.83 -25.47
N PHE A 100 5.62 -8.35 -24.48
CA PHE A 100 6.31 -7.50 -23.49
C PHE A 100 7.65 -6.93 -23.98
N GLY A 101 8.29 -7.51 -24.98
CA GLY A 101 9.56 -7.06 -25.56
C GLY A 101 10.68 -7.02 -24.52
N THR A 102 10.85 -8.11 -23.74
CA THR A 102 11.70 -8.10 -22.53
C THR A 102 13.19 -7.89 -22.80
N GLU A 103 13.64 -8.12 -24.02
CA GLU A 103 15.02 -7.81 -24.44
C GLU A 103 15.29 -6.30 -24.38
N LYS A 104 14.32 -5.47 -24.76
CA LYS A 104 14.40 -4.00 -24.73
C LYS A 104 13.86 -3.41 -23.42
N PHE A 105 12.90 -4.06 -22.81
CA PHE A 105 12.19 -3.62 -21.63
C PHE A 105 12.29 -4.70 -20.54
N ALA A 106 13.50 -4.84 -19.99
CA ALA A 106 13.82 -5.90 -19.03
C ALA A 106 13.07 -5.76 -17.70
N THR A 107 12.52 -4.57 -17.39
CA THR A 107 11.80 -4.29 -16.15
C THR A 107 10.45 -3.65 -16.39
N SER A 108 9.51 -3.90 -15.47
CA SER A 108 8.30 -3.11 -15.29
C SER A 108 8.30 -2.49 -13.90
N ASN A 109 7.74 -1.28 -13.77
CA ASN A 109 7.82 -0.48 -12.56
C ASN A 109 6.44 0.01 -12.14
N LEU A 110 6.22 0.09 -10.83
CA LEU A 110 5.04 0.71 -10.25
C LEU A 110 5.47 1.72 -9.20
N VAL A 111 4.94 2.95 -9.27
CA VAL A 111 5.22 4.03 -8.31
C VAL A 111 3.90 4.46 -7.67
N ILE A 112 3.77 4.26 -6.36
CA ILE A 112 2.59 4.68 -5.59
C ILE A 112 2.54 6.21 -5.53
N LYS A 113 1.43 6.81 -5.98
CA LYS A 113 1.14 8.25 -5.88
C LYS A 113 0.36 8.56 -4.61
N SER A 114 -0.57 7.71 -4.26
CA SER A 114 -1.37 7.82 -3.03
C SER A 114 -1.93 6.47 -2.60
N ALA A 115 -2.12 6.31 -1.30
CA ALA A 115 -2.85 5.18 -0.72
C ALA A 115 -3.78 5.75 0.37
N THR A 116 -5.07 5.77 0.07
CA THR A 116 -6.10 6.33 0.96
C THR A 116 -6.78 5.19 1.71
N ALA A 117 -6.74 5.24 3.04
CA ALA A 117 -7.43 4.24 3.87
C ALA A 117 -8.95 4.34 3.67
N ASN A 118 -9.60 3.19 3.42
CA ASN A 118 -11.03 3.07 3.19
C ASN A 118 -11.69 2.03 4.11
N GLY A 119 -11.05 1.69 5.21
CA GLY A 119 -11.51 0.75 6.22
C GLY A 119 -10.36 0.17 7.03
N ALA A 120 -10.64 -0.80 7.89
CA ALA A 120 -9.63 -1.46 8.72
C ALA A 120 -8.66 -2.26 7.85
N GLY A 121 -7.49 -1.70 7.55
CA GLY A 121 -6.45 -2.31 6.73
C GLY A 121 -6.74 -2.31 5.22
N GLN A 122 -7.84 -1.69 4.76
CA GLN A 122 -8.16 -1.54 3.34
C GLN A 122 -7.72 -0.17 2.83
N PHE A 123 -7.18 -0.13 1.60
CA PHE A 123 -6.67 1.08 0.98
C PHE A 123 -7.09 1.14 -0.50
N ASP A 124 -7.44 2.33 -0.96
CA ASP A 124 -7.55 2.66 -2.37
C ASP A 124 -6.21 3.24 -2.83
N VAL A 125 -5.50 2.50 -3.67
CA VAL A 125 -4.17 2.86 -4.16
C VAL A 125 -4.27 3.46 -5.55
N LYS A 126 -3.60 4.60 -5.77
CA LYS A 126 -3.32 5.15 -7.11
C LYS A 126 -1.82 5.09 -7.36
N ALA A 127 -1.45 4.62 -8.53
CA ALA A 127 -0.05 4.41 -8.88
C ALA A 127 0.18 4.63 -10.37
N ASP A 128 1.41 5.03 -10.72
CA ASP A 128 1.90 5.01 -12.09
C ASP A 128 2.51 3.64 -12.37
N LEU A 129 1.95 2.92 -13.33
CA LEU A 129 2.46 1.62 -13.81
C LEU A 129 3.16 1.83 -15.15
N THR A 130 4.40 1.37 -15.24
CA THR A 130 5.19 1.40 -16.47
C THR A 130 5.42 -0.01 -16.99
N ILE A 131 4.91 -0.30 -18.17
CA ILE A 131 5.13 -1.57 -18.90
C ILE A 131 5.60 -1.21 -20.30
N LYS A 132 6.63 -1.89 -20.80
CA LYS A 132 7.15 -1.69 -22.17
C LYS A 132 7.48 -0.22 -22.47
N GLY A 133 8.00 0.51 -21.47
CA GLY A 133 8.35 1.93 -21.58
C GLY A 133 7.18 2.91 -21.58
N ILE A 134 5.93 2.43 -21.50
CA ILE A 134 4.73 3.27 -21.46
C ILE A 134 4.21 3.32 -20.05
N THR A 135 3.95 4.54 -19.53
CA THR A 135 3.41 4.76 -18.18
C THR A 135 1.95 5.16 -18.23
N ASN A 136 1.12 4.49 -17.42
CA ASN A 136 -0.28 4.86 -17.23
C ASN A 136 -0.60 4.85 -15.74
N GLU A 137 -1.49 5.77 -15.33
CA GLU A 137 -2.06 5.73 -13.97
C GLU A 137 -3.07 4.58 -13.86
N ILE A 138 -2.95 3.82 -12.78
CA ILE A 138 -3.89 2.77 -12.41
C ILE A 138 -4.41 3.01 -10.98
N ALA A 139 -5.59 2.47 -10.69
CA ALA A 139 -6.15 2.47 -9.35
C ALA A 139 -6.62 1.06 -8.99
N PHE A 140 -6.34 0.64 -7.75
CA PHE A 140 -6.70 -0.70 -7.29
C PHE A 140 -6.84 -0.74 -5.76
N PRO A 141 -7.67 -1.65 -5.23
CA PRO A 141 -7.76 -1.89 -3.81
C PRO A 141 -6.56 -2.71 -3.31
N ALA A 142 -6.12 -2.45 -2.09
CA ALA A 142 -5.11 -3.25 -1.39
C ALA A 142 -5.48 -3.45 0.07
N THR A 143 -5.09 -4.60 0.62
CA THR A 143 -5.13 -4.85 2.06
C THR A 143 -3.71 -4.73 2.60
N ILE A 144 -3.49 -3.83 3.55
CA ILE A 144 -2.16 -3.55 4.09
C ILE A 144 -2.21 -3.63 5.61
N ALA A 145 -1.30 -4.40 6.19
CA ALA A 145 -1.11 -4.50 7.63
C ALA A 145 0.32 -4.10 8.02
N MET A 146 0.45 -3.31 9.08
CA MET A 146 1.72 -2.80 9.59
C MET A 146 1.76 -2.95 11.12
N ASP A 147 2.88 -3.42 11.66
CA ASP A 147 3.11 -3.53 13.11
C ASP A 147 4.25 -2.60 13.61
N GLY A 148 4.68 -1.66 12.76
CA GLY A 148 5.78 -0.73 13.02
C GLY A 148 7.16 -1.27 12.65
N LYS A 149 7.34 -2.57 12.48
CA LYS A 149 8.59 -3.22 12.04
C LYS A 149 8.42 -3.96 10.73
N THR A 150 7.30 -4.62 10.56
CA THR A 150 6.95 -5.36 9.34
C THR A 150 5.73 -4.73 8.66
N LEU A 151 5.64 -4.94 7.36
CA LEU A 151 4.50 -4.58 6.55
C LEU A 151 4.17 -5.75 5.63
N THR A 152 2.90 -6.10 5.56
CA THR A 152 2.38 -7.02 4.55
C THR A 152 1.33 -6.31 3.70
N ALA A 153 1.31 -6.60 2.40
CA ALA A 153 0.31 -6.03 1.50
C ALA A 153 -0.18 -7.08 0.51
N LYS A 154 -1.50 -7.10 0.26
CA LYS A 154 -2.13 -7.93 -0.76
C LYS A 154 -2.95 -7.05 -1.68
N ALA A 155 -2.85 -7.32 -2.98
CA ALA A 155 -3.64 -6.65 -4.00
C ALA A 155 -4.04 -7.62 -5.10
N ALA A 156 -5.24 -7.43 -5.66
CA ALA A 156 -5.71 -8.15 -6.84
C ALA A 156 -6.44 -7.16 -7.76
N PHE A 157 -5.98 -7.06 -9.00
CA PHE A 157 -6.51 -6.09 -9.96
C PHE A 157 -6.28 -6.55 -11.41
N LYS A 158 -6.88 -5.81 -12.34
CA LYS A 158 -6.73 -6.04 -13.79
C LYS A 158 -5.92 -4.95 -14.43
N VAL A 159 -5.14 -5.33 -15.43
CA VAL A 159 -4.36 -4.41 -16.25
C VAL A 159 -4.73 -4.61 -17.72
N ASP A 160 -5.19 -3.54 -18.37
CA ASP A 160 -5.41 -3.52 -19.81
C ASP A 160 -4.06 -3.36 -20.54
N ARG A 161 -3.57 -4.48 -21.11
CA ARG A 161 -2.28 -4.52 -21.82
C ARG A 161 -2.23 -3.61 -23.05
N THR A 162 -3.38 -3.31 -23.63
CA THR A 162 -3.44 -2.50 -24.85
C THR A 162 -3.03 -1.06 -24.61
N LYS A 163 -3.23 -0.55 -23.39
CA LYS A 163 -2.76 0.77 -22.94
C LYS A 163 -1.23 0.88 -22.89
N PHE A 164 -0.55 -0.25 -22.90
CA PHE A 164 0.91 -0.35 -22.89
C PHE A 164 1.46 -0.81 -24.26
N GLY A 165 0.68 -0.63 -25.33
CA GLY A 165 1.08 -0.95 -26.70
C GLY A 165 1.12 -2.44 -27.05
N ILE A 166 0.63 -3.33 -26.16
CA ILE A 166 0.58 -4.77 -26.40
C ILE A 166 -0.76 -5.11 -27.04
N LYS A 167 -0.78 -5.16 -28.39
CA LYS A 167 -1.99 -5.30 -29.19
C LYS A 167 -2.25 -6.70 -29.71
N TYR A 168 -1.25 -7.59 -29.70
CA TYR A 168 -1.32 -8.93 -30.27
C TYR A 168 -2.58 -9.68 -29.83
N GLY A 169 -3.34 -10.22 -30.79
CA GLY A 169 -4.56 -10.99 -30.55
C GLY A 169 -5.70 -10.24 -29.86
N SER A 170 -5.67 -8.92 -29.82
CA SER A 170 -6.74 -8.09 -29.22
C SER A 170 -7.85 -7.84 -30.24
N GLY A 171 -9.10 -8.18 -29.86
CA GLY A 171 -10.29 -7.90 -30.68
C GLY A 171 -10.56 -6.42 -30.92
N ASN A 172 -9.93 -5.50 -30.16
CA ASN A 172 -10.02 -4.06 -30.41
C ASN A 172 -9.19 -3.59 -31.59
N PHE A 173 -8.21 -4.41 -32.06
CA PHE A 173 -7.26 -4.04 -33.09
C PHE A 173 -7.25 -5.00 -34.27
N PHE A 174 -7.79 -6.21 -34.13
CA PHE A 174 -7.81 -7.24 -35.15
C PHE A 174 -9.19 -7.86 -35.26
N GLU A 175 -9.67 -8.02 -36.47
CA GLU A 175 -10.94 -8.68 -36.79
C GLU A 175 -10.74 -10.20 -37.01
N ASN A 176 -11.83 -10.95 -36.94
CA ASN A 176 -11.89 -12.38 -37.28
C ASN A 176 -10.92 -13.29 -36.50
N LEU A 177 -10.60 -12.90 -35.24
CA LEU A 177 -9.69 -13.69 -34.40
C LEU A 177 -10.28 -15.02 -33.95
N GLY A 178 -11.62 -15.13 -33.78
CA GLY A 178 -12.27 -16.32 -33.26
C GLY A 178 -11.61 -16.79 -31.95
N ASP A 179 -11.28 -18.08 -31.88
CA ASP A 179 -10.63 -18.69 -30.70
C ASP A 179 -9.20 -18.19 -30.41
N LYS A 180 -8.62 -17.40 -31.34
CA LYS A 180 -7.29 -16.81 -31.16
C LYS A 180 -7.34 -15.47 -30.38
N ALA A 181 -8.54 -14.95 -30.11
CA ALA A 181 -8.69 -13.70 -29.37
C ALA A 181 -8.15 -13.85 -27.94
N ILE A 182 -7.29 -12.91 -27.56
CA ILE A 182 -6.69 -12.80 -26.23
C ILE A 182 -7.33 -11.61 -25.51
N SER A 183 -7.76 -11.79 -24.26
CA SER A 183 -8.30 -10.70 -23.44
C SER A 183 -7.36 -9.51 -23.43
N ASN A 184 -7.94 -8.30 -23.47
CA ASN A 184 -7.16 -7.08 -23.27
C ASN A 184 -6.66 -6.98 -21.84
N ASP A 185 -7.46 -7.44 -20.88
CA ASP A 185 -7.08 -7.48 -19.48
C ASP A 185 -6.33 -8.76 -19.14
N PHE A 186 -5.30 -8.62 -18.32
CA PHE A 186 -4.74 -9.72 -17.53
C PHE A 186 -4.91 -9.41 -16.04
N ASP A 187 -5.08 -10.46 -15.25
CA ASP A 187 -5.22 -10.34 -13.80
C ASP A 187 -3.83 -10.34 -13.15
N VAL A 188 -3.68 -9.52 -12.13
CA VAL A 188 -2.49 -9.43 -11.28
C VAL A 188 -2.90 -9.73 -9.84
N GLU A 189 -2.19 -10.64 -9.19
CA GLU A 189 -2.30 -10.93 -7.76
C GLU A 189 -0.92 -10.71 -7.12
N ILE A 190 -0.89 -9.89 -6.05
CA ILE A 190 0.34 -9.52 -5.35
C ILE A 190 0.20 -9.89 -3.87
N ASP A 191 1.25 -10.52 -3.33
CA ASP A 191 1.42 -10.72 -1.89
C ASP A 191 2.83 -10.23 -1.51
N LEU A 192 2.92 -9.19 -0.69
CA LEU A 192 4.17 -8.54 -0.32
C LEU A 192 4.47 -8.76 1.16
N ALA A 193 5.72 -9.10 1.44
CA ALA A 193 6.33 -9.04 2.75
C ALA A 193 7.44 -7.98 2.74
N ALA A 194 7.41 -7.03 3.68
CA ALA A 194 8.40 -5.97 3.79
C ALA A 194 8.77 -5.73 5.26
N ALA A 195 9.98 -5.22 5.49
CA ALA A 195 10.44 -4.85 6.81
C ALA A 195 11.23 -3.55 6.76
N ASN A 196 11.32 -2.87 7.89
CA ASN A 196 12.24 -1.74 8.07
C ASN A 196 13.38 -2.12 9.02
N ASP A 197 14.55 -1.53 8.78
CA ASP A 197 15.74 -1.70 9.61
C ASP A 197 15.77 -0.73 10.80
N ALA A 198 14.74 0.11 10.99
CA ALA A 198 14.69 1.03 12.11
C ALA A 198 14.57 0.27 13.42
N PRO A 199 15.30 0.65 14.48
CA PRO A 199 15.07 0.09 15.81
C PRO A 199 13.60 0.32 16.16
N ALA A 200 12.93 -0.74 16.65
CA ALA A 200 11.51 -0.70 16.98
C ALA A 200 11.21 0.52 17.86
N VAL A 201 10.52 1.51 17.34
CA VAL A 201 9.97 2.59 18.15
C VAL A 201 8.89 1.93 18.98
N ALA A 202 9.12 1.84 20.32
CA ALA A 202 8.16 1.26 21.23
C ALA A 202 6.79 1.90 20.96
N PRO A 203 5.70 1.10 20.95
CA PRO A 203 4.37 1.64 20.70
C PRO A 203 4.11 2.77 21.69
N VAL A 204 3.94 3.98 21.19
CA VAL A 204 3.52 5.12 22.01
C VAL A 204 2.17 4.71 22.56
N LYS A 205 2.13 4.39 23.86
CA LYS A 205 0.87 4.13 24.59
C LYS A 205 0.04 5.40 24.52
N ALA A 206 -0.74 5.53 23.47
CA ALA A 206 -1.59 6.67 23.23
C ALA A 206 -2.67 6.74 24.32
N ALA A 207 -2.63 7.84 25.09
CA ALA A 207 -3.81 8.55 25.56
C ALA A 207 -4.83 7.81 26.44
N THR A 208 -4.46 6.83 27.27
CA THR A 208 -5.40 6.30 28.27
C THR A 208 -5.30 7.05 29.62
N GLU A 209 -4.24 7.83 29.87
CA GLU A 209 -4.08 8.54 31.15
C GLU A 209 -4.81 9.87 31.25
N VAL A 210 -5.12 10.53 30.13
CA VAL A 210 -5.81 11.83 30.17
C VAL A 210 -7.26 11.70 30.67
N LYS A 211 -7.94 10.59 30.40
CA LYS A 211 -9.33 10.36 30.88
C LYS A 211 -9.43 10.06 32.38
N LYS A 212 -8.36 9.57 33.03
CA LYS A 212 -8.37 9.30 34.48
C LYS A 212 -8.18 10.54 35.30
N LYS A 213 -7.39 11.53 34.86
CA LYS A 213 -7.20 12.80 35.62
C LYS A 213 -8.43 13.71 35.55
N VAL A 214 -9.18 13.76 34.47
CA VAL A 214 -10.39 14.57 34.34
C VAL A 214 -11.54 14.03 35.18
N LYS A 215 -11.66 12.71 35.36
CA LYS A 215 -12.69 12.13 36.26
C LYS A 215 -12.41 12.37 37.74
N LYS A 216 -11.14 12.52 38.16
CA LYS A 216 -10.79 12.78 39.58
C LYS A 216 -11.01 14.25 39.96
N ALA A 217 -10.86 15.19 39.01
CA ALA A 217 -11.13 16.62 39.24
C ALA A 217 -12.62 16.98 39.33
N LYS A 218 -13.53 16.21 38.72
CA LYS A 218 -14.98 16.43 38.78
C LYS A 218 -15.64 15.90 40.07
N LYS A 219 -14.95 15.06 40.87
CA LYS A 219 -15.51 14.44 42.08
C LYS A 219 -15.30 15.28 43.34
N VAL A 220 -14.50 16.36 43.28
CA VAL A 220 -14.17 17.22 44.43
C VAL A 220 -15.05 18.49 44.55
N LYS A 221 -15.93 18.78 43.58
CA LYS A 221 -16.79 19.98 43.56
C LYS A 221 -18.27 19.70 43.84
N LYS A 222 -18.59 18.75 44.72
CA LYS A 222 -19.94 18.61 45.27
C LYS A 222 -19.86 18.62 46.81
N VAL A 223 -19.66 19.80 47.38
CA VAL A 223 -19.85 20.08 48.81
C VAL A 223 -21.12 20.89 48.98
N LYS A 224 -21.95 20.44 49.89
CA LYS A 224 -23.31 20.83 50.32
C LYS A 224 -23.56 22.34 50.45
N PRO A 225 -24.79 22.81 50.25
CA PRO A 225 -25.27 24.04 50.86
C PRO A 225 -25.70 23.76 52.31
N ALA A 226 -25.25 24.64 53.21
CA ALA A 226 -25.64 24.65 54.58
C ALA A 226 -27.07 25.21 54.72
N THR A 227 -27.88 24.54 55.55
CA THR A 227 -29.20 24.95 55.96
C THR A 227 -29.02 25.94 57.12
N GLU A 228 -29.47 27.16 56.96
CA GLU A 228 -29.61 28.12 58.07
C GLU A 228 -31.08 28.20 58.44
N ALA A 229 -31.36 27.84 59.68
CA ALA A 229 -32.67 27.96 60.29
C ALA A 229 -32.81 29.38 60.87
N VAL A 230 -33.86 30.09 60.55
CA VAL A 230 -34.28 31.29 61.22
C VAL A 230 -35.58 31.00 61.98
N LYS A 231 -35.50 31.18 63.31
CA LYS A 231 -36.63 31.29 64.23
C LYS A 231 -37.17 32.73 64.16
N ASN A 232 -38.40 32.86 64.03
CA ASN A 232 -39.47 33.62 64.71
C ASN A 232 -40.60 33.89 63.72
#